data_6d9c7c3da37734f8d39ec6905c589b03
#
_entry.id   6d9c7c3da37734f8d39ec6905c589b03
#
_cell.length_a   1.000
_cell.length_b   1.000
_cell.length_c   1.000
_cell.angle_alpha   90.00
_cell.angle_beta   90.00
_cell.angle_gamma   90.00
#
_symmetry.space_group_name_H-M   'P 1'
#
loop_
_entity.id
_entity.type
_entity.pdbx_description
1 polymer ?
#
loop_
_entity_poly.entity_id
_entity_poly.type
_entity_poly.pdbx_seq_one_letter_code
_entity_poly.pdbx_strand_id
1 'polypeptide(L)' 'METKFTVPEISCGHCKETIESVINSLEDVKAVDVNIDEKSVTVESTSDLNFSLISEMLDEQGYTVVKSS' A
#
# COMPACT_ATOMS: atom_id res chain seq x y z
N MET A 1 6.85 -11.25 5.42
CA MET A 1 5.82 -11.67 4.47
C MET A 1 5.52 -10.53 3.51
N GLU A 2 5.27 -10.87 2.28
CA GLU A 2 5.06 -9.86 1.25
C GLU A 2 3.61 -9.84 0.79
N THR A 3 3.04 -8.65 0.71
CA THR A 3 1.68 -8.45 0.24
C THR A 3 1.71 -7.46 -0.93
N LYS A 4 1.10 -7.82 -2.04
CA LYS A 4 1.05 -6.95 -3.21
C LYS A 4 -0.40 -6.64 -3.56
N PHE A 5 -0.66 -5.38 -3.89
CA PHE A 5 -1.98 -4.95 -4.31
C PHE A 5 -1.86 -3.80 -5.31
N THR A 6 -2.95 -3.51 -6.00
CA THR A 6 -3.01 -2.45 -7.00
C THR A 6 -3.80 -1.27 -6.46
N VAL A 7 -3.32 -0.06 -6.75
CA VAL A 7 -4.03 1.17 -6.42
C VAL A 7 -4.13 1.99 -7.70
N PRO A 8 -5.26 1.89 -8.42
CA PRO A 8 -5.40 2.54 -9.74
C PRO A 8 -5.25 4.06 -9.71
N GLU A 9 -5.44 4.68 -8.55
CA GLU A 9 -5.31 6.12 -8.41
C GLU A 9 -3.87 6.62 -8.40
N ILE A 10 -2.90 5.74 -8.27
CA ILE A 10 -1.50 6.15 -8.29
C ILE A 10 -1.17 6.74 -9.66
N SER A 11 -0.76 8.01 -9.67
CA SER A 11 -0.44 8.68 -10.93
C SER A 11 0.77 9.59 -10.82
N CYS A 12 1.32 9.79 -9.63
CA CYS A 12 2.48 10.67 -9.45
C CYS A 12 3.23 10.33 -8.17
N GLY A 13 4.39 10.96 -8.01
CA GLY A 13 5.23 10.73 -6.83
C GLY A 13 4.57 11.12 -5.52
N HIS A 14 3.68 12.10 -5.55
CA HIS A 14 2.97 12.51 -4.33
C HIS A 14 2.06 11.39 -3.81
N CYS A 15 1.38 10.70 -4.71
CA CYS A 15 0.56 9.55 -4.32
C CYS A 15 1.42 8.45 -3.71
N LYS A 16 2.59 8.21 -4.29
CA LYS A 16 3.54 7.24 -3.77
C LYS A 16 3.93 7.58 -2.34
N GLU A 17 4.30 8.84 -2.09
CA GLU A 17 4.72 9.27 -0.76
C GLU A 17 3.59 9.12 0.26
N THR A 18 2.38 9.45 -0.12
CA THR A 18 1.23 9.34 0.75
C THR A 18 0.98 7.89 1.15
N ILE A 19 1.01 6.99 0.18
CA ILE A 19 0.78 5.58 0.42
C ILE A 19 1.89 4.99 1.29
N GLU A 20 3.14 5.32 0.99
CA GLU A 20 4.26 4.86 1.79
C GLU A 20 4.14 5.33 3.24
N SER A 21 3.77 6.58 3.42
CA SER A 21 3.63 7.15 4.76
C SER A 21 2.54 6.46 5.56
N VAL A 22 1.39 6.22 4.93
CA VAL A 22 0.27 5.56 5.59
C VAL A 22 0.64 4.14 6.00
N ILE A 23 1.25 3.39 5.10
CA ILE A 23 1.57 1.99 5.38
C ILE A 23 2.74 1.88 6.35
N ASN A 24 3.73 2.75 6.25
CA ASN A 24 4.86 2.75 7.17
C ASN A 24 4.48 3.09 8.61
N SER A 25 3.30 3.64 8.81
CA SER A 25 2.82 3.93 10.17
C SER A 25 2.46 2.64 10.92
N LEU A 26 2.36 1.53 10.22
CA LEU A 26 2.07 0.23 10.82
C LEU A 26 3.36 -0.38 11.38
N GLU A 27 3.30 -0.88 12.60
CA GLU A 27 4.48 -1.39 13.29
C GLU A 27 5.09 -2.63 12.64
N ASP A 28 4.26 -3.45 12.04
CA ASP A 28 4.71 -4.72 11.47
C ASP A 28 5.33 -4.58 10.08
N VAL A 29 5.30 -3.39 9.50
CA VAL A 29 5.80 -3.16 8.16
C VAL A 29 7.30 -2.91 8.18
N LYS A 30 8.03 -3.70 7.40
CA LYS A 30 9.48 -3.52 7.23
C LYS A 30 9.81 -2.61 6.07
N ALA A 31 9.07 -2.74 4.98
CA ALA A 31 9.34 -1.97 3.77
C ALA A 31 8.09 -1.84 2.92
N VAL A 32 8.02 -0.76 2.18
CA VAL A 32 6.94 -0.51 1.24
C VAL A 32 7.58 -0.11 -0.08
N ASP A 33 7.14 -0.74 -1.17
CA ASP A 33 7.60 -0.39 -2.50
C ASP A 33 6.38 -0.05 -3.36
N VAL A 34 6.37 1.16 -3.89
CA VAL A 34 5.27 1.62 -4.74
C VAL A 34 5.78 1.77 -6.16
N ASN A 35 5.14 1.09 -7.09
CA ASN A 35 5.48 1.18 -8.51
C ASN A 35 4.41 2.01 -9.21
N ILE A 36 4.80 3.22 -9.64
CA ILE A 36 3.88 4.15 -10.27
C ILE A 36 3.45 3.65 -11.66
N ASP A 37 4.38 3.08 -12.39
CA ASP A 37 4.09 2.59 -13.74
C ASP A 37 3.05 1.47 -13.74
N GLU A 38 3.15 0.57 -12.78
CA GLU A 38 2.20 -0.55 -12.65
C GLU A 38 1.04 -0.22 -11.72
N LYS A 39 1.14 0.91 -11.03
CA LYS A 39 0.14 1.32 -10.04
C LYS A 39 -0.04 0.26 -8.96
N SER A 40 1.06 -0.36 -8.58
CA SER A 40 1.05 -1.44 -7.60
C SER A 40 1.85 -1.07 -6.37
N VAL A 41 1.49 -1.70 -5.26
CA VAL A 41 2.16 -1.50 -3.98
C VAL A 41 2.55 -2.87 -3.43
N THR A 42 3.81 -3.01 -3.05
CA THR A 42 4.31 -4.22 -2.40
C THR A 42 4.72 -3.86 -0.98
N VAL A 43 4.17 -4.57 -0.02
CA VAL A 43 4.45 -4.32 1.39
C VAL A 43 5.14 -5.54 1.97
N GLU A 44 6.30 -5.33 2.57
CA GLU A 44 7.00 -6.39 3.28
C GLU A 44 6.81 -6.19 4.77
N SER A 45 6.40 -7.25 5.47
CA SER A 45 6.09 -7.18 6.88
C SER A 45 6.70 -8.36 7.65
N THR A 46 6.79 -8.21 8.98
CA THR A 46 7.32 -9.27 9.84
C THR A 46 6.28 -10.33 10.18
N SER A 47 5.02 -10.02 9.95
CA SER A 47 3.91 -10.93 10.23
C SER A 47 2.80 -10.70 9.22
N ASP A 48 1.75 -11.51 9.29
CA ASP A 48 0.60 -11.33 8.41
C ASP A 48 -0.03 -9.96 8.62
N LEU A 49 -0.10 -9.18 7.55
CA LEU A 49 -0.77 -7.90 7.61
C LEU A 49 -2.28 -8.09 7.44
N ASN A 50 -3.03 -7.28 8.17
CA ASN A 50 -4.46 -7.23 7.99
C ASN A 50 -4.76 -6.43 6.72
N PHE A 51 -5.00 -7.12 5.62
CA PHE A 51 -5.27 -6.48 4.35
C PHE A 51 -6.48 -5.55 4.42
N SER A 52 -7.49 -5.95 5.20
CA SER A 52 -8.68 -5.12 5.39
C SER A 52 -8.33 -3.78 6.03
N LEU A 53 -7.41 -3.80 7.00
CA LEU A 53 -6.97 -2.57 7.65
C LEU A 53 -6.23 -1.66 6.68
N ILE A 54 -5.34 -2.24 5.87
CA ILE A 54 -4.60 -1.47 4.87
C ILE A 54 -5.58 -0.85 3.87
N SER A 55 -6.52 -1.64 3.40
CA SER A 55 -7.53 -1.17 2.46
C SER A 55 -8.33 -0.01 3.04
N GLU A 56 -8.75 -0.15 4.29
CA GLU A 56 -9.51 0.88 4.96
C GLU A 56 -8.69 2.17 5.15
N MET A 57 -7.44 2.03 5.55
CA MET A 57 -6.58 3.19 5.74
C MET A 57 -6.35 3.96 4.44
N LEU A 58 -6.15 3.26 3.35
CA LEU A 58 -5.94 3.89 2.06
C LEU A 58 -7.25 4.48 1.52
N ASP A 59 -8.37 3.81 1.78
CA ASP A 59 -9.68 4.32 1.38
C ASP A 59 -9.96 5.67 2.04
N GLU A 60 -9.55 5.84 3.28
CA GLU A 60 -9.69 7.12 3.97
C GLU A 60 -8.89 8.23 3.31
N GLN A 61 -7.82 7.88 2.62
CA GLN A 61 -6.99 8.85 1.89
C GLN A 61 -7.49 9.08 0.47
N GLY A 62 -8.55 8.41 0.07
CA GLY A 62 -9.10 8.54 -1.26
C GLY A 62 -8.56 7.55 -2.28
N TYR A 63 -7.92 6.48 -1.83
CA TYR A 63 -7.36 5.47 -2.71
C TYR A 63 -8.16 4.19 -2.65
N THR A 64 -8.34 3.54 -3.80
CA THR A 64 -9.00 2.25 -3.89
C THR A 64 -7.94 1.17 -3.91
N VAL A 65 -8.13 0.14 -3.11
CA VAL A 65 -7.19 -0.98 -3.07
C VAL A 65 -7.81 -2.17 -3.76
N VAL A 66 -7.12 -2.67 -4.80
CA VAL A 66 -7.55 -3.85 -5.54
C VAL A 66 -6.50 -4.92 -5.30
N LYS A 67 -6.89 -6.01 -4.68
CA LYS A 67 -5.95 -7.08 -4.38
C LYS A 67 -5.51 -7.75 -5.67
N SER A 68 -4.20 -7.71 -5.92
CA SER A 68 -3.63 -8.43 -7.04
C SER A 68 -2.88 -9.63 -6.50
N SER A 69 -3.41 -10.75 -6.71
CA SER A 69 -2.81 -11.99 -6.21
C SER A 69 -2.14 -12.75 -7.32
#